data_8604e539f53a32b866bba1251e9a04d5
#
_entry.id   8604e539f53a32b866bba1251e9a04d5
#
_cell.length_a   1.000
_cell.length_b   1.000
_cell.length_c   1.000
_cell.angle_alpha   90.00
_cell.angle_beta   90.00
_cell.angle_gamma   90.00
#
_symmetry.space_group_name_H-M   'P 1'
#
loop_
_entity.id
_entity.type
_entity.pdbx_description
1 polymer ?
#
loop_
_entity_poly.entity_id
_entity_poly.type
_entity_poly.pdbx_seq_one_letter_code
_entity_poly.pdbx_strand_id
1 'polypeptide(L)'
;MIFLQLNELLKQCGLKPKEIGQVVVTRGPGSYTGVRIAMTIAKVICATANLPLYSLPTMELIGAGIERAAVVLDARSHRAYLGLLENGRLIEKEQVLPLEQIQVRLSDGVQRQLLGDLSLLGQPDFYPDLSRSFLLSRPRWQRVENVHLLVPEYMKSADEYLVKKG
;
A
#
# COMPACT_ATOMS: atom_id res chain seq x y z
N MET A 1 -16.14 12.34 -1.10
CA MET A 1 -15.57 11.96 -2.40
C MET A 1 -15.36 10.45 -2.54
N ILE A 2 -14.69 9.75 -1.64
CA ILE A 2 -14.40 8.30 -1.77
C ILE A 2 -15.67 7.43 -1.82
N PHE A 3 -16.71 7.75 -1.07
CA PHE A 3 -17.99 7.01 -1.11
C PHE A 3 -18.71 7.16 -2.46
N LEU A 4 -18.57 8.33 -3.13
CA LEU A 4 -19.12 8.53 -4.47
C LEU A 4 -18.40 7.64 -5.48
N GLN A 5 -17.07 7.55 -5.38
CA GLN A 5 -16.26 6.69 -6.25
C GLN A 5 -16.56 5.21 -6.01
N LEU A 6 -16.75 4.80 -4.74
CA LEU A 6 -17.14 3.43 -4.41
C LEU A 6 -18.51 3.07 -4.97
N ASN A 7 -19.50 3.96 -4.83
CA ASN A 7 -20.82 3.75 -5.42
C ASN A 7 -20.79 3.68 -6.95
N GLU A 8 -19.98 4.54 -7.57
CA GLU A 8 -19.78 4.52 -9.01
C GLU A 8 -19.17 3.20 -9.49
N LEU A 9 -18.13 2.74 -8.80
CA LEU A 9 -17.50 1.44 -9.08
C LEU A 9 -18.49 0.28 -8.95
N LEU A 10 -19.30 0.25 -7.90
CA LEU A 10 -20.32 -0.77 -7.71
C LEU A 10 -21.36 -0.76 -8.84
N LYS A 11 -21.79 0.42 -9.28
CA LYS A 11 -22.70 0.56 -10.43
C LYS A 11 -22.08 0.03 -11.72
N GLN A 12 -20.82 0.39 -11.99
CA GLN A 12 -20.09 -0.11 -13.16
C GLN A 12 -19.95 -1.63 -13.16
N CYS A 13 -19.78 -2.24 -11.99
CA CYS A 13 -19.74 -3.70 -11.82
C CYS A 13 -21.14 -4.36 -11.79
N GLY A 14 -22.23 -3.59 -11.83
CA GLY A 14 -23.58 -4.11 -11.67
C GLY A 14 -23.89 -4.68 -10.29
N LEU A 15 -23.11 -4.30 -9.26
CA LEU A 15 -23.22 -4.82 -7.90
C LEU A 15 -23.96 -3.84 -6.97
N LYS A 16 -24.67 -4.40 -6.00
CA LYS A 16 -25.27 -3.64 -4.91
C LYS A 16 -24.36 -3.72 -3.65
N PRO A 17 -24.37 -2.71 -2.76
CA PRO A 17 -23.58 -2.73 -1.54
C PRO A 17 -23.72 -4.01 -0.69
N LYS A 18 -24.91 -4.61 -0.66
CA LYS A 18 -25.22 -5.84 0.07
C LYS A 18 -24.57 -7.10 -0.53
N GLU A 19 -24.04 -7.01 -1.74
CA GLU A 19 -23.38 -8.13 -2.44
C GLU A 19 -21.87 -8.13 -2.21
N ILE A 20 -21.34 -7.13 -1.48
CA ILE A 20 -19.95 -7.12 -1.02
C ILE A 20 -19.80 -8.23 0.01
N GLY A 21 -18.91 -9.21 -0.24
CA GLY A 21 -18.66 -10.32 0.67
C GLY A 21 -17.47 -10.12 1.61
N GLN A 22 -16.55 -9.23 1.27
CA GLN A 22 -15.34 -8.96 2.07
C GLN A 22 -14.69 -7.63 1.66
N VAL A 23 -13.85 -7.09 2.53
CA VAL A 23 -13.06 -5.90 2.26
C VAL A 23 -11.59 -6.21 2.50
N VAL A 24 -10.72 -5.68 1.65
CA VAL A 24 -9.27 -5.71 1.84
C VAL A 24 -8.72 -4.30 1.77
N VAL A 25 -7.76 -3.99 2.66
CA VAL A 25 -7.13 -2.67 2.73
C VAL A 25 -5.63 -2.81 2.93
N THR A 26 -4.85 -1.91 2.35
CA THR A 26 -3.42 -1.84 2.66
C THR A 26 -3.20 -1.12 3.99
N ARG A 27 -2.21 -1.59 4.77
CA ARG A 27 -1.90 -0.99 6.08
C ARG A 27 -0.71 -0.03 6.08
N GLY A 28 -0.14 0.24 4.91
CA GLY A 28 1.04 1.08 4.72
C GLY A 28 2.24 0.27 4.21
N PRO A 29 3.36 0.95 3.98
CA PRO A 29 3.55 2.39 4.04
C PRO A 29 2.84 3.14 2.93
N GLY A 30 2.71 4.48 3.08
CA GLY A 30 2.10 5.36 2.10
C GLY A 30 1.70 6.71 2.71
N SER A 31 0.86 7.46 1.99
CA SER A 31 0.33 8.73 2.50
C SER A 31 -0.32 8.56 3.87
N TYR A 32 0.20 9.24 4.89
CA TYR A 32 -0.31 9.19 6.27
C TYR A 32 -1.83 9.38 6.35
N THR A 33 -2.33 10.44 5.73
CA THR A 33 -3.77 10.74 5.69
C THR A 33 -4.54 9.72 4.85
N GLY A 34 -3.99 9.33 3.69
CA GLY A 34 -4.65 8.40 2.76
C GLY A 34 -4.86 7.02 3.38
N VAL A 35 -3.84 6.45 4.00
CA VAL A 35 -3.93 5.13 4.66
C VAL A 35 -4.95 5.15 5.79
N ARG A 36 -4.95 6.22 6.62
CA ARG A 36 -5.92 6.36 7.71
C ARG A 36 -7.36 6.47 7.23
N ILE A 37 -7.61 7.28 6.20
CA ILE A 37 -8.95 7.43 5.64
C ILE A 37 -9.44 6.09 5.06
N ALA A 38 -8.62 5.42 4.23
CA ALA A 38 -8.99 4.14 3.63
C ALA A 38 -9.28 3.09 4.72
N MET A 39 -8.42 3.00 5.73
CA MET A 39 -8.58 2.06 6.83
C MET A 39 -9.84 2.36 7.67
N THR A 40 -10.12 3.63 7.96
CA THR A 40 -11.32 4.03 8.70
C THR A 40 -12.58 3.63 7.93
N ILE A 41 -12.63 3.89 6.62
CA ILE A 41 -13.76 3.51 5.77
C ILE A 41 -13.93 1.99 5.73
N ALA A 42 -12.83 1.23 5.54
CA ALA A 42 -12.87 -0.23 5.54
C ALA A 42 -13.42 -0.77 6.87
N LYS A 43 -12.97 -0.23 8.01
CA LYS A 43 -13.45 -0.58 9.35
C LYS A 43 -14.96 -0.31 9.51
N VAL A 44 -15.41 0.88 9.09
CA VAL A 44 -16.84 1.24 9.18
C VAL A 44 -17.68 0.29 8.34
N ILE A 45 -17.31 0.04 7.09
CA ILE A 45 -18.04 -0.89 6.21
C ILE A 45 -18.11 -2.28 6.83
N CYS A 46 -16.98 -2.82 7.30
CA CYS A 46 -16.93 -4.16 7.86
C CYS A 46 -17.69 -4.28 9.18
N ALA A 47 -17.58 -3.28 10.05
CA ALA A 47 -18.30 -3.29 11.33
C ALA A 47 -19.83 -3.15 11.15
N THR A 48 -20.29 -2.30 10.22
CA THR A 48 -21.72 -2.10 9.99
C THR A 48 -22.40 -3.20 9.21
N ALA A 49 -21.68 -3.80 8.23
CA ALA A 49 -22.22 -4.86 7.40
C ALA A 49 -21.83 -6.28 7.87
N ASN A 50 -21.13 -6.39 9.00
CA ASN A 50 -20.58 -7.66 9.54
C ASN A 50 -19.77 -8.45 8.51
N LEU A 51 -18.88 -7.76 7.80
CA LEU A 51 -18.06 -8.34 6.75
C LEU A 51 -16.64 -8.64 7.26
N PRO A 52 -15.99 -9.70 6.77
CA PRO A 52 -14.59 -9.95 7.05
C PRO A 52 -13.72 -8.84 6.43
N LEU A 53 -12.77 -8.35 7.23
CA LEU A 53 -11.74 -7.40 6.82
C LEU A 53 -10.40 -8.14 6.69
N TYR A 54 -9.70 -7.86 5.60
CA TYR A 54 -8.33 -8.33 5.37
C TYR A 54 -7.39 -7.15 5.19
N SER A 55 -6.13 -7.37 5.50
CA SER A 55 -5.08 -6.36 5.28
C SER A 55 -3.82 -6.99 4.70
N LEU A 56 -3.01 -6.15 4.03
CA LEU A 56 -1.69 -6.51 3.52
C LEU A 56 -0.78 -5.28 3.46
N PRO A 57 0.56 -5.44 3.45
CA PRO A 57 1.48 -4.33 3.23
C PRO A 57 1.27 -3.71 1.83
N THR A 58 1.37 -2.38 1.73
CA THR A 58 1.21 -1.67 0.44
C THR A 58 2.25 -2.14 -0.59
N MET A 59 3.48 -2.37 -0.16
CA MET A 59 4.55 -2.80 -1.07
C MET A 59 4.33 -4.21 -1.61
N GLU A 60 3.78 -5.12 -0.80
CA GLU A 60 3.42 -6.47 -1.27
C GLU A 60 2.23 -6.45 -2.24
N LEU A 61 1.32 -5.47 -2.12
CA LEU A 61 0.29 -5.26 -3.13
C LEU A 61 0.93 -4.82 -4.45
N ILE A 62 1.79 -3.78 -4.43
CA ILE A 62 2.40 -3.21 -5.63
C ILE A 62 3.30 -4.25 -6.32
N GLY A 63 4.09 -5.02 -5.56
CA GLY A 63 4.98 -6.05 -6.11
C GLY A 63 4.31 -7.40 -6.42
N ALA A 64 2.98 -7.49 -6.31
CA ALA A 64 2.26 -8.75 -6.49
C ALA A 64 2.41 -9.32 -7.91
N GLY A 65 2.79 -10.59 -8.01
CA GLY A 65 2.97 -11.29 -9.29
C GLY A 65 4.29 -10.99 -10.01
N ILE A 66 5.22 -10.27 -9.36
CA ILE A 66 6.54 -9.96 -9.90
C ILE A 66 7.58 -10.80 -9.17
N GLU A 67 8.45 -11.46 -9.92
CA GLU A 67 9.46 -12.35 -9.36
C GLU A 67 10.44 -11.60 -8.45
N ARG A 68 11.03 -10.50 -8.97
CA ARG A 68 11.92 -9.62 -8.20
C ARG A 68 11.55 -8.18 -8.43
N ALA A 69 11.19 -7.49 -7.37
CA ALA A 69 10.79 -6.09 -7.42
C ALA A 69 11.50 -5.24 -6.36
N ALA A 70 11.65 -3.96 -6.67
CA ALA A 70 11.93 -2.93 -5.69
C ALA A 70 10.83 -1.87 -5.79
N VAL A 71 10.11 -1.67 -4.69
CA VAL A 71 9.04 -0.68 -4.59
C VAL A 71 9.56 0.55 -3.87
N VAL A 72 9.43 1.70 -4.50
CA VAL A 72 9.84 3.00 -3.97
C VAL A 72 8.61 3.87 -3.82
N LEU A 73 8.34 4.38 -2.61
CA LEU A 73 7.21 5.27 -2.34
C LEU A 73 7.69 6.54 -1.64
N ASP A 74 7.12 7.68 -1.98
CA ASP A 74 7.49 8.98 -1.40
C ASP A 74 7.26 9.00 0.12
N ALA A 75 8.34 9.20 0.87
CA ALA A 75 8.30 9.37 2.31
C ALA A 75 8.45 10.85 2.73
N ARG A 76 8.42 11.79 1.78
CA ARG A 76 8.63 13.23 1.96
C ARG A 76 10.04 13.59 2.43
N SER A 77 10.39 14.87 2.36
CA SER A 77 11.65 15.43 2.87
C SER A 77 12.89 14.72 2.27
N HIS A 78 12.93 14.53 0.95
CA HIS A 78 14.01 13.85 0.21
C HIS A 78 14.32 12.43 0.70
N ARG A 79 13.29 11.74 1.24
CA ARG A 79 13.35 10.34 1.64
C ARG A 79 12.29 9.53 0.90
N ALA A 80 12.53 8.24 0.74
CA ALA A 80 11.53 7.32 0.26
C ALA A 80 11.46 6.04 1.11
N TYR A 81 10.32 5.39 1.08
CA TYR A 81 10.19 4.01 1.54
C TYR A 81 10.76 3.11 0.46
N LEU A 82 11.60 2.16 0.85
CA LEU A 82 12.12 1.12 -0.03
C LEU A 82 11.68 -0.24 0.49
N GLY A 83 11.07 -1.04 -0.37
CA GLY A 83 10.78 -2.44 -0.15
C GLY A 83 11.40 -3.29 -1.24
N LEU A 84 12.18 -4.30 -0.85
CA LEU A 84 12.73 -5.30 -1.75
C LEU A 84 11.88 -6.55 -1.66
N LEU A 85 11.46 -7.09 -2.81
CA LEU A 85 10.51 -8.19 -2.86
C LEU A 85 11.02 -9.32 -3.75
N GLU A 86 10.73 -10.54 -3.33
CA GLU A 86 10.80 -11.76 -4.16
C GLU A 86 9.45 -12.46 -4.16
N ASN A 87 8.96 -12.80 -5.34
CA ASN A 87 7.66 -13.44 -5.54
C ASN A 87 6.50 -12.71 -4.82
N GLY A 88 6.56 -11.35 -4.83
CA GLY A 88 5.58 -10.48 -4.22
C GLY A 88 5.61 -10.44 -2.69
N ARG A 89 6.64 -10.96 -2.04
CA ARG A 89 6.86 -10.89 -0.59
C ARG A 89 8.07 -10.03 -0.28
N LEU A 90 7.97 -9.21 0.76
CA LEU A 90 9.12 -8.50 1.29
C LEU A 90 10.17 -9.50 1.77
N ILE A 91 11.41 -9.36 1.31
CA ILE A 91 12.55 -10.19 1.74
C ILE A 91 13.21 -9.64 3.01
N GLU A 92 12.97 -8.39 3.31
CA GLU A 92 13.35 -7.71 4.55
C GLU A 92 12.29 -6.67 4.90
N LYS A 93 12.30 -6.19 6.14
CA LYS A 93 11.39 -5.10 6.53
C LYS A 93 11.70 -3.87 5.69
N GLU A 94 10.64 -3.26 5.17
CA GLU A 94 10.75 -2.01 4.42
C GLU A 94 11.46 -0.91 5.23
N GLN A 95 12.21 -0.06 4.54
CA GLN A 95 13.05 0.96 5.16
C GLN A 95 12.65 2.36 4.68
N VAL A 96 12.89 3.36 5.53
CA VAL A 96 12.83 4.78 5.13
C VAL A 96 14.25 5.28 4.97
N LEU A 97 14.64 5.61 3.74
CA LEU A 97 16.01 5.99 3.41
C LEU A 97 16.06 7.34 2.68
N PRO A 98 17.16 8.12 2.83
CA PRO A 98 17.48 9.20 1.91
C PRO A 98 17.61 8.69 0.46
N LEU A 99 17.25 9.52 -0.53
CA LEU A 99 17.23 9.10 -1.94
C LEU A 99 18.59 8.59 -2.43
N GLU A 100 19.68 9.21 -1.97
CA GLU A 100 21.05 8.80 -2.32
C GLU A 100 21.36 7.36 -1.84
N GLN A 101 20.88 7.00 -0.65
CA GLN A 101 21.06 5.65 -0.11
C GLN A 101 20.20 4.62 -0.85
N ILE A 102 19.03 5.00 -1.36
CA ILE A 102 18.20 4.13 -2.20
C ILE A 102 18.93 3.77 -3.48
N GLN A 103 19.55 4.73 -4.16
CA GLN A 103 20.34 4.49 -5.37
C GLN A 103 21.49 3.51 -5.09
N VAL A 104 22.22 3.71 -4.00
CA VAL A 104 23.29 2.78 -3.58
C VAL A 104 22.72 1.38 -3.30
N ARG A 105 21.60 1.29 -2.60
CA ARG A 105 20.96 0.02 -2.24
C ARG A 105 20.45 -0.75 -3.47
N LEU A 106 20.01 -0.06 -4.51
CA LEU A 106 19.55 -0.64 -5.77
C LEU A 106 20.71 -1.01 -6.72
N SER A 107 21.94 -0.53 -6.45
CA SER A 107 23.14 -0.81 -7.23
C SER A 107 23.89 -2.09 -6.77
N ASP A 108 23.21 -3.00 -6.09
CA ASP A 108 23.77 -4.25 -5.54
C ASP A 108 24.00 -5.35 -6.61
N GLY A 109 23.75 -5.05 -7.88
CA GLY A 109 23.91 -5.99 -9.01
C GLY A 109 22.74 -6.95 -9.19
N VAL A 110 21.72 -6.91 -8.33
CA VAL A 110 20.52 -7.73 -8.48
C VAL A 110 19.53 -7.05 -9.41
N GLN A 111 19.15 -7.74 -10.48
CA GLN A 111 18.17 -7.21 -11.43
C GLN A 111 16.76 -7.30 -10.83
N ARG A 112 16.11 -6.14 -10.68
CA ARG A 112 14.74 -6.01 -10.15
C ARG A 112 13.90 -5.10 -11.02
N GLN A 113 12.61 -5.37 -11.10
CA GLN A 113 11.67 -4.43 -11.66
C GLN A 113 11.41 -3.31 -10.65
N LEU A 114 11.65 -2.05 -11.05
CA LEU A 114 11.38 -0.88 -10.22
C LEU A 114 9.90 -0.49 -10.33
N LEU A 115 9.28 -0.15 -9.22
CA LEU A 115 7.85 0.17 -9.11
C LEU A 115 7.62 1.32 -8.15
N GLY A 116 6.57 2.09 -8.37
CA GLY A 116 6.11 3.17 -7.50
C GLY A 116 6.51 4.56 -7.97
N ASP A 117 6.89 5.43 -7.05
CA ASP A 117 7.23 6.83 -7.25
C ASP A 117 8.67 6.98 -7.78
N LEU A 118 8.93 6.49 -8.98
CA LEU A 118 10.26 6.43 -9.58
C LEU A 118 10.76 7.81 -10.05
N SER A 119 9.89 8.80 -10.15
CA SER A 119 10.25 10.20 -10.39
C SER A 119 11.23 10.73 -9.34
N LEU A 120 11.19 10.19 -8.12
CA LEU A 120 12.18 10.46 -7.07
C LEU A 120 13.60 10.03 -7.44
N LEU A 121 13.73 9.09 -8.37
CA LEU A 121 15.00 8.56 -8.89
C LEU A 121 15.31 9.04 -10.32
N GLY A 122 14.54 10.02 -10.83
CA GLY A 122 14.70 10.57 -12.16
C GLY A 122 14.15 9.69 -13.29
N GLN A 123 13.26 8.74 -12.98
CA GLN A 123 12.58 7.86 -13.93
C GLN A 123 11.07 8.11 -13.90
N PRO A 124 10.32 7.77 -14.95
CA PRO A 124 8.86 7.83 -14.92
C PRO A 124 8.28 6.92 -13.84
N ASP A 125 7.26 7.41 -13.12
CA ASP A 125 6.52 6.59 -12.14
C ASP A 125 5.91 5.38 -12.84
N PHE A 126 5.98 4.23 -12.17
CA PHE A 126 5.43 3.00 -12.71
C PHE A 126 4.68 2.20 -11.64
N TYR A 127 3.39 2.08 -11.83
CA TYR A 127 2.51 1.24 -11.02
C TYR A 127 1.88 0.15 -11.87
N PRO A 128 1.80 -1.10 -11.39
CA PRO A 128 1.06 -2.15 -12.08
C PRO A 128 -0.46 -1.88 -12.01
N ASP A 129 -1.24 -2.66 -12.74
CA ASP A 129 -2.68 -2.71 -12.54
C ASP A 129 -3.01 -3.20 -11.13
N LEU A 130 -3.39 -2.27 -10.26
CA LEU A 130 -3.68 -2.55 -8.85
C LEU A 130 -4.86 -3.51 -8.66
N SER A 131 -5.85 -3.51 -9.57
CA SER A 131 -6.96 -4.47 -9.50
C SER A 131 -6.45 -5.89 -9.65
N ARG A 132 -5.58 -6.13 -10.64
CA ARG A 132 -4.88 -7.40 -10.82
C ARG A 132 -3.97 -7.73 -9.65
N SER A 133 -3.26 -6.74 -9.12
CA SER A 133 -2.37 -6.89 -7.97
C SER A 133 -3.12 -7.36 -6.73
N PHE A 134 -4.32 -6.83 -6.47
CA PHE A 134 -5.18 -7.32 -5.38
C PHE A 134 -5.51 -8.81 -5.56
N LEU A 135 -5.90 -9.25 -6.76
CA LEU A 135 -6.19 -10.66 -7.02
C LEU A 135 -4.96 -11.55 -6.81
N LEU A 136 -3.80 -11.16 -7.34
CA LEU A 136 -2.54 -11.89 -7.22
C LEU A 136 -2.02 -11.93 -5.77
N SER A 137 -2.31 -10.91 -4.97
CA SER A 137 -1.90 -10.85 -3.56
C SER A 137 -2.83 -11.62 -2.62
N ARG A 138 -3.98 -12.13 -3.09
CA ARG A 138 -4.99 -12.80 -2.26
C ARG A 138 -4.44 -13.86 -1.30
N PRO A 139 -3.47 -14.73 -1.66
CA PRO A 139 -2.90 -15.71 -0.74
C PRO A 139 -2.11 -15.09 0.45
N ARG A 140 -1.82 -13.80 0.39
CA ARG A 140 -1.07 -13.04 1.42
C ARG A 140 -1.97 -12.15 2.27
N TRP A 141 -3.26 -12.06 1.98
CA TRP A 141 -4.19 -11.28 2.79
C TRP A 141 -4.28 -11.86 4.19
N GLN A 142 -4.08 -11.02 5.18
CA GLN A 142 -4.17 -11.38 6.58
C GLN A 142 -5.55 -10.98 7.11
N ARG A 143 -6.29 -11.94 7.66
CA ARG A 143 -7.57 -11.65 8.28
C ARG A 143 -7.36 -10.77 9.51
N VAL A 144 -8.19 -9.75 9.64
CA VAL A 144 -8.21 -8.86 10.79
C VAL A 144 -9.23 -9.40 11.79
N GLU A 145 -8.76 -9.97 12.89
CA GLU A 145 -9.62 -10.59 13.91
C GLU A 145 -10.47 -9.54 14.64
N ASN A 146 -9.89 -8.39 14.94
CA ASN A 146 -10.61 -7.27 15.55
C ASN A 146 -10.42 -6.00 14.72
N VAL A 147 -11.47 -5.61 14.00
CA VAL A 147 -11.44 -4.44 13.13
C VAL A 147 -11.08 -3.13 13.86
N HIS A 148 -11.42 -3.04 15.14
CA HIS A 148 -11.14 -1.83 15.94
C HIS A 148 -9.65 -1.68 16.26
N LEU A 149 -8.91 -2.79 16.36
CA LEU A 149 -7.48 -2.79 16.68
C LEU A 149 -6.58 -2.62 15.44
N LEU A 150 -7.12 -2.71 14.23
CA LEU A 150 -6.32 -2.48 13.04
C LEU A 150 -5.83 -1.02 13.02
N VAL A 151 -4.53 -0.83 12.93
CA VAL A 151 -3.88 0.48 12.83
C VAL A 151 -2.93 0.52 11.65
N PRO A 152 -2.68 1.71 11.06
CA PRO A 152 -1.66 1.85 10.03
C PRO A 152 -0.27 1.48 10.57
N GLU A 153 0.55 0.89 9.72
CA GLU A 153 1.97 0.68 10.00
C GLU A 153 2.71 2.00 9.78
N TYR A 154 3.12 2.62 10.87
CA TYR A 154 3.90 3.85 10.84
C TYR A 154 5.38 3.51 10.89
N MET A 155 6.11 3.89 9.83
CA MET A 155 7.56 3.71 9.75
C MET A 155 8.33 4.94 10.24
N LYS A 156 7.62 6.03 10.46
CA LYS A 156 8.15 7.29 11.02
C LYS A 156 7.51 7.55 12.37
N SER A 157 8.24 8.26 13.24
CA SER A 157 7.64 8.78 14.46
C SER A 157 6.49 9.76 14.15
N ALA A 158 5.56 9.92 15.08
CA ALA A 158 4.43 10.83 14.90
C ALA A 158 4.87 12.26 14.53
N ASP A 159 5.99 12.73 15.13
CA ASP A 159 6.53 14.07 14.89
C ASP A 159 7.09 14.25 13.46
N GLU A 160 7.53 13.17 12.82
CA GLU A 160 8.04 13.21 11.45
C GLU A 160 6.94 13.31 10.39
N TYR A 161 5.69 13.01 10.76
CA TYR A 161 4.52 13.19 9.88
C TYR A 161 3.95 14.62 9.97
N LEU A 162 4.26 15.35 11.03
CA LEU A 162 3.87 16.75 11.20
C LEU A 162 4.85 17.61 10.40
N VAL A 163 4.45 18.02 9.21
CA VAL A 163 5.20 19.00 8.43
C VAL A 163 5.27 20.27 9.26
N LYS A 164 6.45 20.66 9.72
CA LYS A 164 6.67 22.02 10.25
C LYS A 164 6.29 22.99 9.13
N LYS A 165 5.16 23.67 9.30
CA LYS A 165 4.84 24.84 8.48
C LYS A 165 5.91 25.87 8.79
N GLY A 166 6.87 26.02 7.91
CA GLY A 166 7.75 27.17 7.82
C GLY A 166 7.09 28.26 7.00
#